data_3aabd1f4d8e66392c7f55551ea75468f
#
_entry.id   3aabd1f4d8e66392c7f55551ea75468f
#
_cell.length_a   1.000
_cell.length_b   1.000
_cell.length_c   1.000
_cell.angle_alpha   90.00
_cell.angle_beta   90.00
_cell.angle_gamma   90.00
#
_symmetry.space_group_name_H-M   'P 1'
#
loop_
_entity.id
_entity.type
_entity.pdbx_description
1 polymer ?
#
loop_
_entity_poly.entity_id
_entity_poly.type
_entity_poly.pdbx_seq_one_letter_code
_entity_poly.pdbx_strand_id
1 'polypeptide(L)'
;MPTRVLLADDHALIRQGLKALLEKQGIQVVTEASDGQEAVRLAEKAQPEVAILDITMPLLNGVDAARELIKSTPKTKVILLTQHDEDQYVTEALRAGVKGYVLKSQAAEDLVHAIREVCKGSVYLSPSISRAVVDAYLSKTYVSPDPLSTRERQVLQLVGEGNSTKDIAIQLGISVKTAESHRARLMRKLDIHETASLVRYAIRRGLIQA
;
A
#
# COMPACT_ATOMS: atom_id res chain seq x y z
N MET A 1 25.96 -9.58 -5.41
CA MET A 1 24.86 -10.48 -5.02
C MET A 1 23.60 -10.00 -5.74
N PRO A 2 22.66 -10.87 -6.10
CA PRO A 2 21.39 -10.42 -6.70
C PRO A 2 20.60 -9.61 -5.70
N THR A 3 19.89 -8.56 -6.17
CA THR A 3 18.99 -7.77 -5.34
C THR A 3 17.84 -8.65 -4.85
N ARG A 4 17.61 -8.65 -3.54
CA ARG A 4 16.60 -9.48 -2.86
C ARG A 4 15.30 -8.71 -2.70
N VAL A 5 14.22 -9.25 -3.25
CA VAL A 5 12.92 -8.56 -3.33
C VAL A 5 11.82 -9.38 -2.66
N LEU A 6 10.95 -8.71 -1.91
CA LEU A 6 9.62 -9.18 -1.54
C LEU A 6 8.62 -8.66 -2.56
N LEU A 7 7.71 -9.51 -3.02
CA LEU A 7 6.62 -9.16 -3.95
C LEU A 7 5.27 -9.44 -3.31
N ALA A 8 4.42 -8.40 -3.17
CA ALA A 8 3.08 -8.51 -2.62
C ALA A 8 2.03 -7.97 -3.60
N ASP A 9 1.08 -8.83 -3.96
CA ASP A 9 -0.05 -8.54 -4.83
C ASP A 9 -1.11 -9.63 -4.58
N ASP A 10 -2.37 -9.29 -4.45
CA ASP A 10 -3.45 -10.26 -4.21
C ASP A 10 -3.81 -11.07 -5.47
N HIS A 11 -3.47 -10.55 -6.66
CA HIS A 11 -3.67 -11.21 -7.93
C HIS A 11 -2.54 -12.21 -8.26
N ALA A 12 -2.78 -13.50 -8.06
CA ALA A 12 -1.77 -14.55 -8.26
C ALA A 12 -1.11 -14.52 -9.65
N LEU A 13 -1.88 -14.24 -10.72
CA LEU A 13 -1.36 -14.19 -12.08
C LEU A 13 -0.39 -13.03 -12.30
N ILE A 14 -0.73 -11.84 -11.76
CA ILE A 14 0.14 -10.65 -11.82
C ILE A 14 1.42 -10.94 -11.05
N ARG A 15 1.31 -11.47 -9.84
CA ARG A 15 2.44 -11.81 -8.97
C ARG A 15 3.39 -12.79 -9.65
N GLN A 16 2.87 -13.86 -10.28
CA GLN A 16 3.69 -14.82 -11.03
C GLN A 16 4.37 -14.18 -12.25
N GLY A 17 3.68 -13.34 -12.99
CA GLY A 17 4.24 -12.62 -14.13
C GLY A 17 5.36 -11.67 -13.73
N LEU A 18 5.18 -10.89 -12.68
CA LEU A 18 6.20 -9.99 -12.14
C LEU A 18 7.41 -10.76 -11.60
N LYS A 19 7.17 -11.87 -10.90
CA LYS A 19 8.26 -12.74 -10.43
C LYS A 19 9.12 -13.24 -11.59
N ALA A 20 8.50 -13.81 -12.63
CA ALA A 20 9.22 -14.30 -13.80
C ALA A 20 10.02 -13.19 -14.50
N LEU A 21 9.45 -11.97 -14.60
CA LEU A 21 10.13 -10.80 -15.15
C LEU A 21 11.37 -10.45 -14.32
N LEU A 22 11.25 -10.36 -13.00
CA LEU A 22 12.32 -9.96 -12.09
C LEU A 22 13.47 -11.00 -12.09
N GLU A 23 13.14 -12.28 -12.02
CA GLU A 23 14.10 -13.37 -12.02
C GLU A 23 14.89 -13.43 -13.35
N LYS A 24 14.23 -13.18 -14.49
CA LYS A 24 14.88 -13.05 -15.78
C LYS A 24 15.91 -11.91 -15.83
N GLN A 25 15.72 -10.88 -15.02
CA GLN A 25 16.61 -9.72 -14.90
C GLN A 25 17.68 -9.87 -13.80
N GLY A 26 17.81 -11.07 -13.22
CA GLY A 26 18.77 -11.37 -12.16
C GLY A 26 18.40 -10.80 -10.79
N ILE A 27 17.13 -10.43 -10.59
CA ILE A 27 16.59 -9.97 -9.31
C ILE A 27 15.94 -11.17 -8.63
N GLN A 28 16.29 -11.43 -7.37
CA GLN A 28 15.82 -12.60 -6.64
C GLN A 28 14.54 -12.26 -5.85
N VAL A 29 13.42 -12.88 -6.20
CA VAL A 29 12.20 -12.82 -5.37
C VAL A 29 12.37 -13.80 -4.22
N VAL A 30 12.66 -13.29 -3.02
CA VAL A 30 12.93 -14.11 -1.82
C VAL A 30 11.69 -14.53 -1.08
N THR A 31 10.58 -13.79 -1.25
CA THR A 31 9.29 -14.13 -0.66
C THR A 31 8.15 -13.43 -1.40
N GLU A 32 6.97 -14.03 -1.34
CA GLU A 32 5.74 -13.53 -1.94
C GLU A 32 4.66 -13.42 -0.86
N ALA A 33 3.76 -12.44 -1.00
CA ALA A 33 2.61 -12.23 -0.13
C ALA A 33 1.35 -11.98 -0.96
N SER A 34 0.20 -12.34 -0.42
CA SER A 34 -1.11 -12.12 -1.03
C SER A 34 -1.92 -10.99 -0.39
N ASP A 35 -1.42 -10.43 0.71
CA ASP A 35 -2.01 -9.31 1.42
C ASP A 35 -0.94 -8.49 2.16
N GLY A 36 -1.35 -7.30 2.65
CA GLY A 36 -0.41 -6.38 3.28
C GLY A 36 0.08 -6.83 4.66
N GLN A 37 -0.73 -7.56 5.43
CA GLN A 37 -0.31 -8.09 6.74
C GLN A 37 0.73 -9.19 6.55
N GLU A 38 0.50 -10.09 5.59
CA GLU A 38 1.46 -11.12 5.23
C GLU A 38 2.77 -10.51 4.74
N ALA A 39 2.69 -9.46 3.90
CA ALA A 39 3.87 -8.74 3.39
C ALA A 39 4.74 -8.20 4.53
N VAL A 40 4.15 -7.53 5.53
CA VAL A 40 4.88 -7.02 6.70
C VAL A 40 5.54 -8.16 7.47
N ARG A 41 4.79 -9.19 7.82
CA ARG A 41 5.29 -10.36 8.57
C ARG A 41 6.43 -11.09 7.86
N LEU A 42 6.33 -11.25 6.53
CA LEU A 42 7.36 -11.92 5.73
C LEU A 42 8.60 -11.06 5.52
N ALA A 43 8.45 -9.74 5.38
CA ALA A 43 9.57 -8.82 5.27
C ALA A 43 10.45 -8.82 6.53
N GLU A 44 9.85 -8.85 7.71
CA GLU A 44 10.59 -8.95 8.99
C GLU A 44 11.48 -10.20 9.06
N LYS A 45 11.02 -11.31 8.49
CA LYS A 45 11.77 -12.57 8.46
C LYS A 45 12.83 -12.59 7.35
N ALA A 46 12.44 -12.18 6.14
CA ALA A 46 13.29 -12.30 4.96
C ALA A 46 14.29 -11.15 4.83
N GLN A 47 14.04 -9.98 5.46
CA GLN A 47 14.86 -8.77 5.36
C GLN A 47 15.25 -8.46 3.90
N PRO A 48 14.25 -8.21 3.01
CA PRO A 48 14.52 -7.91 1.60
C PRO A 48 15.17 -6.52 1.47
N GLU A 49 15.91 -6.29 0.38
CA GLU A 49 16.43 -4.97 0.05
C GLU A 49 15.32 -4.04 -0.48
N VAL A 50 14.37 -4.62 -1.23
CA VAL A 50 13.22 -3.91 -1.79
C VAL A 50 11.94 -4.70 -1.52
N ALA A 51 10.90 -4.03 -1.07
CA ALA A 51 9.54 -4.55 -1.01
C ALA A 51 8.71 -3.88 -2.11
N ILE A 52 8.11 -4.69 -2.97
CA ILE A 52 7.20 -4.26 -4.02
C ILE A 52 5.80 -4.62 -3.55
N LEU A 53 4.94 -3.63 -3.38
CA LEU A 53 3.61 -3.80 -2.82
C LEU A 53 2.56 -3.25 -3.78
N ASP A 54 1.54 -4.05 -4.08
CA ASP A 54 0.32 -3.51 -4.66
C ASP A 54 -0.36 -2.56 -3.64
N ILE A 55 -0.98 -1.49 -4.15
CA ILE A 55 -1.72 -0.57 -3.29
C ILE A 55 -3.00 -1.23 -2.78
N THR A 56 -3.72 -1.93 -3.64
CA THR A 56 -5.03 -2.48 -3.31
C THR A 56 -4.91 -3.94 -2.92
N MET A 57 -4.61 -4.20 -1.66
CA MET A 57 -4.54 -5.55 -1.10
C MET A 57 -5.54 -5.70 0.05
N PRO A 58 -6.09 -6.92 0.27
CA PRO A 58 -6.97 -7.19 1.39
C PRO A 58 -6.25 -7.07 2.75
N LEU A 59 -7.00 -6.93 3.84
CA LEU A 59 -6.59 -6.85 5.24
C LEU A 59 -5.77 -5.63 5.61
N LEU A 60 -4.79 -5.24 4.78
CA LEU A 60 -3.93 -4.07 4.94
C LEU A 60 -3.50 -3.59 3.55
N ASN A 61 -3.94 -2.41 3.15
CA ASN A 61 -3.55 -1.84 1.85
C ASN A 61 -2.05 -1.55 1.78
N GLY A 62 -1.50 -1.43 0.55
CA GLY A 62 -0.07 -1.29 0.32
C GLY A 62 0.53 -0.02 0.92
N VAL A 63 -0.21 1.08 1.03
CA VAL A 63 0.30 2.33 1.65
C VAL A 63 0.49 2.16 3.14
N ASP A 64 -0.48 1.54 3.82
CA ASP A 64 -0.36 1.26 5.26
C ASP A 64 0.66 0.15 5.54
N ALA A 65 0.73 -0.89 4.69
CA ALA A 65 1.79 -1.89 4.74
C ALA A 65 3.19 -1.26 4.58
N ALA A 66 3.34 -0.32 3.64
CA ALA A 66 4.58 0.44 3.46
C ALA A 66 4.98 1.22 4.74
N ARG A 67 4.01 1.88 5.39
CA ARG A 67 4.26 2.60 6.65
C ARG A 67 4.74 1.68 7.78
N GLU A 68 4.16 0.48 7.88
CA GLU A 68 4.58 -0.52 8.86
C GLU A 68 5.96 -1.07 8.53
N LEU A 69 6.20 -1.44 7.26
CA LEU A 69 7.50 -1.93 6.79
C LEU A 69 8.65 -0.94 7.03
N ILE A 70 8.46 0.34 6.70
CA ILE A 70 9.49 1.36 6.89
C ILE A 70 9.87 1.51 8.38
N LYS A 71 8.94 1.24 9.29
CA LYS A 71 9.20 1.26 10.73
C LYS A 71 9.89 -0.01 11.22
N SER A 72 9.41 -1.19 10.80
CA SER A 72 9.90 -2.48 11.28
C SER A 72 11.16 -2.95 10.56
N THR A 73 11.32 -2.57 9.29
CA THR A 73 12.46 -2.94 8.45
C THR A 73 13.08 -1.71 7.75
N PRO A 74 13.71 -0.79 8.47
CA PRO A 74 14.12 0.53 7.95
C PRO A 74 15.18 0.48 6.84
N LYS A 75 15.82 -0.67 6.62
CA LYS A 75 16.76 -0.89 5.51
C LYS A 75 16.05 -1.27 4.21
N THR A 76 14.83 -1.80 4.28
CA THR A 76 14.03 -2.18 3.12
C THR A 76 13.46 -0.95 2.44
N LYS A 77 13.72 -0.77 1.14
CA LYS A 77 13.09 0.29 0.33
C LYS A 77 11.76 -0.21 -0.17
N VAL A 78 10.76 0.66 -0.20
CA VAL A 78 9.42 0.28 -0.64
C VAL A 78 9.12 0.91 -2.00
N ILE A 79 8.62 0.08 -2.92
CA ILE A 79 8.02 0.47 -4.20
C ILE A 79 6.54 0.10 -4.16
N LEU A 80 5.66 1.05 -4.49
CA LEU A 80 4.24 0.77 -4.67
C LEU A 80 3.92 0.53 -6.14
N LEU A 81 3.09 -0.47 -6.39
CA LEU A 81 2.45 -0.71 -7.68
C LEU A 81 1.00 -0.23 -7.62
N THR A 82 0.52 0.44 -8.68
CA THR A 82 -0.84 0.94 -8.75
C THR A 82 -1.44 0.73 -10.14
N GLN A 83 -2.76 0.58 -10.20
CA GLN A 83 -3.51 0.63 -11.45
C GLN A 83 -3.90 2.06 -11.85
N HIS A 84 -3.87 3.00 -10.89
CA HIS A 84 -4.36 4.36 -11.05
C HIS A 84 -3.24 5.38 -10.85
N ASP A 85 -3.30 6.47 -11.58
CA ASP A 85 -2.38 7.60 -11.53
C ASP A 85 -2.89 8.76 -10.65
N GLU A 86 -3.89 8.50 -9.79
CA GLU A 86 -4.52 9.53 -8.96
C GLU A 86 -3.58 10.11 -7.89
N ASP A 87 -3.47 11.42 -7.87
CA ASP A 87 -2.49 12.24 -7.13
C ASP A 87 -2.48 12.06 -5.62
N GLN A 88 -3.66 11.74 -5.03
CA GLN A 88 -3.80 11.73 -3.58
C GLN A 88 -3.02 10.60 -2.90
N TYR A 89 -2.92 9.43 -3.54
CA TYR A 89 -2.17 8.27 -3.00
C TYR A 89 -0.67 8.47 -3.11
N VAL A 90 -0.23 9.09 -4.19
CA VAL A 90 1.18 9.38 -4.41
C VAL A 90 1.73 10.27 -3.30
N THR A 91 1.00 11.34 -2.97
CA THR A 91 1.41 12.26 -1.90
C THR A 91 1.46 11.58 -0.54
N GLU A 92 0.48 10.72 -0.22
CA GLU A 92 0.49 9.94 1.03
C GLU A 92 1.63 8.92 1.08
N ALA A 93 1.89 8.22 -0.02
CA ALA A 93 2.97 7.26 -0.14
C ALA A 93 4.35 7.91 0.05
N LEU A 94 4.59 9.05 -0.60
CA LEU A 94 5.84 9.80 -0.47
C LEU A 94 6.03 10.31 0.97
N ARG A 95 4.98 10.84 1.61
CA ARG A 95 5.01 11.23 3.03
C ARG A 95 5.28 10.04 3.96
N ALA A 96 4.83 8.85 3.60
CA ALA A 96 5.13 7.63 4.33
C ALA A 96 6.60 7.19 4.20
N GLY A 97 7.36 7.74 3.23
CA GLY A 97 8.75 7.41 2.99
C GLY A 97 8.97 6.36 1.89
N VAL A 98 7.94 6.05 1.10
CA VAL A 98 8.04 5.18 -0.08
C VAL A 98 9.05 5.76 -1.06
N LYS A 99 9.87 4.89 -1.67
CA LYS A 99 10.96 5.28 -2.57
C LYS A 99 10.66 5.04 -4.05
N GLY A 100 9.63 4.26 -4.37
CA GLY A 100 9.22 4.02 -5.74
C GLY A 100 7.70 4.01 -5.88
N TYR A 101 7.22 4.53 -7.01
CA TYR A 101 5.80 4.49 -7.37
C TYR A 101 5.67 4.19 -8.86
N VAL A 102 5.12 3.03 -9.20
CA VAL A 102 5.10 2.47 -10.55
C VAL A 102 3.68 2.09 -10.95
N LEU A 103 3.27 2.45 -12.17
CA LEU A 103 2.00 1.98 -12.72
C LEU A 103 2.09 0.51 -13.13
N LYS A 104 1.10 -0.31 -12.77
CA LYS A 104 1.02 -1.73 -13.16
C LYS A 104 1.01 -1.91 -14.70
N SER A 105 0.40 -0.99 -15.43
CA SER A 105 0.38 -1.01 -16.90
C SER A 105 1.78 -0.82 -17.53
N GLN A 106 2.72 -0.24 -16.80
CA GLN A 106 4.10 0.03 -17.22
C GLN A 106 5.13 -0.81 -16.43
N ALA A 107 4.67 -1.70 -15.55
CA ALA A 107 5.54 -2.44 -14.63
C ALA A 107 6.62 -3.26 -15.35
N ALA A 108 6.36 -3.80 -16.54
CA ALA A 108 7.34 -4.57 -17.29
C ALA A 108 8.59 -3.75 -17.69
N GLU A 109 8.40 -2.47 -17.98
CA GLU A 109 9.47 -1.57 -18.42
C GLU A 109 10.08 -0.82 -17.24
N ASP A 110 9.23 -0.30 -16.35
CA ASP A 110 9.60 0.63 -15.28
C ASP A 110 10.11 -0.07 -14.02
N LEU A 111 9.59 -1.26 -13.67
CA LEU A 111 9.83 -1.87 -12.36
C LEU A 111 11.30 -2.22 -12.12
N VAL A 112 11.96 -2.79 -13.12
CA VAL A 112 13.40 -3.15 -13.03
C VAL A 112 14.25 -1.88 -12.87
N HIS A 113 13.90 -0.82 -13.60
CA HIS A 113 14.56 0.47 -13.47
C HIS A 113 14.32 1.09 -12.10
N ALA A 114 13.07 1.09 -11.63
CA ALA A 114 12.70 1.57 -10.31
C ALA A 114 13.50 0.86 -9.19
N ILE A 115 13.59 -0.47 -9.24
CA ILE A 115 14.38 -1.25 -8.27
C ILE A 115 15.84 -0.80 -8.24
N ARG A 116 16.45 -0.64 -9.42
CA ARG A 116 17.86 -0.19 -9.52
C ARG A 116 18.05 1.21 -8.95
N GLU A 117 17.14 2.14 -9.22
CA GLU A 117 17.22 3.52 -8.73
C GLU A 117 17.00 3.60 -7.22
N VAL A 118 16.00 2.92 -6.68
CA VAL A 118 15.77 2.93 -5.23
C VAL A 118 16.90 2.25 -4.46
N CYS A 119 17.55 1.23 -5.04
CA CYS A 119 18.75 0.61 -4.44
C CYS A 119 19.92 1.59 -4.34
N LYS A 120 20.05 2.54 -5.28
CA LYS A 120 21.05 3.62 -5.24
C LYS A 120 20.68 4.74 -4.25
N GLY A 121 19.48 4.70 -3.67
CA GLY A 121 18.97 5.70 -2.72
C GLY A 121 18.10 6.79 -3.37
N SER A 122 17.88 6.74 -4.69
CA SER A 122 17.00 7.66 -5.42
C SER A 122 15.53 7.39 -5.15
N VAL A 123 14.67 8.35 -5.48
CA VAL A 123 13.22 8.16 -5.57
C VAL A 123 12.86 7.96 -7.04
N TYR A 124 12.05 6.96 -7.33
CA TYR A 124 11.55 6.70 -8.68
C TYR A 124 10.04 6.89 -8.76
N LEU A 125 9.59 7.68 -9.72
CA LEU A 125 8.18 7.84 -10.07
C LEU A 125 8.02 7.58 -11.57
N SER A 126 7.04 6.76 -11.95
CA SER A 126 6.69 6.63 -13.37
C SER A 126 6.38 8.00 -13.99
N PRO A 127 6.65 8.23 -15.27
CA PRO A 127 6.53 9.57 -15.89
C PRO A 127 5.15 10.22 -15.73
N SER A 128 4.07 9.46 -15.85
CA SER A 128 2.70 9.95 -15.62
C SER A 128 2.49 10.40 -14.16
N ILE A 129 2.97 9.61 -13.21
CA ILE A 129 2.90 9.92 -11.78
C ILE A 129 3.72 11.18 -11.45
N SER A 130 4.91 11.31 -12.02
CA SER A 130 5.74 12.51 -11.84
C SER A 130 5.00 13.77 -12.28
N ARG A 131 4.31 13.73 -13.42
CA ARG A 131 3.51 14.85 -13.94
C ARG A 131 2.38 15.18 -12.98
N ALA A 132 1.62 14.18 -12.54
CA ALA A 132 0.51 14.35 -11.61
C ALA A 132 0.97 15.02 -10.30
N VAL A 133 2.11 14.61 -9.74
CA VAL A 133 2.69 15.22 -8.53
C VAL A 133 3.06 16.69 -8.75
N VAL A 134 3.65 17.02 -9.91
CA VAL A 134 3.99 18.41 -10.26
C VAL A 134 2.73 19.26 -10.42
N ASP A 135 1.72 18.75 -11.12
CA ASP A 135 0.46 19.46 -11.35
C ASP A 135 -0.28 19.70 -10.03
N ALA A 136 -0.33 18.71 -9.13
CA ALA A 136 -0.89 18.85 -7.79
C ALA A 136 -0.15 19.92 -6.96
N TYR A 137 1.17 19.95 -7.05
CA TYR A 137 1.99 20.96 -6.36
C TYR A 137 1.74 22.38 -6.91
N LEU A 138 1.68 22.53 -8.23
CA LEU A 138 1.45 23.82 -8.90
C LEU A 138 0.04 24.35 -8.69
N SER A 139 -0.95 23.47 -8.70
CA SER A 139 -2.37 23.84 -8.47
C SER A 139 -2.67 24.24 -7.03
N LYS A 140 -1.70 24.12 -6.11
CA LYS A 140 -1.89 24.31 -4.66
C LYS A 140 -3.07 23.52 -4.09
N THR A 141 -3.44 22.43 -4.73
CA THR A 141 -4.48 21.53 -4.23
C THR A 141 -3.91 20.84 -2.99
N TYR A 142 -4.09 21.46 -1.85
CA TYR A 142 -3.76 20.86 -0.55
C TYR A 142 -4.67 19.65 -0.36
N VAL A 143 -4.15 18.46 -0.61
CA VAL A 143 -4.80 17.24 -0.14
C VAL A 143 -4.71 17.30 1.38
N SER A 144 -5.86 17.53 2.03
CA SER A 144 -5.94 17.51 3.49
C SER A 144 -5.37 16.19 4.00
N PRO A 145 -4.49 16.21 5.01
CA PRO A 145 -3.99 14.96 5.60
C PRO A 145 -5.15 14.08 6.01
N ASP A 146 -5.02 12.78 5.79
CA ASP A 146 -6.02 11.82 6.24
C ASP A 146 -6.19 11.95 7.78
N PRO A 147 -7.40 12.26 8.28
CA PRO A 147 -7.62 12.42 9.70
C PRO A 147 -7.55 11.10 10.48
N LEU A 148 -7.52 9.96 9.77
CA LEU A 148 -7.53 8.63 10.37
C LEU A 148 -6.11 8.17 10.74
N SER A 149 -5.99 7.55 11.91
CA SER A 149 -4.81 6.78 12.26
C SER A 149 -4.73 5.51 11.41
N THR A 150 -3.54 4.88 11.32
CA THR A 150 -3.36 3.59 10.62
C THR A 150 -4.38 2.56 11.07
N ARG A 151 -4.64 2.45 12.38
CA ARG A 151 -5.61 1.49 12.92
C ARG A 151 -7.06 1.80 12.54
N GLU A 152 -7.43 3.07 12.49
CA GLU A 152 -8.76 3.49 12.04
C GLU A 152 -8.93 3.24 10.53
N ARG A 153 -7.89 3.41 9.71
CA ARG A 153 -7.91 3.04 8.28
C ARG A 153 -8.05 1.55 8.07
N GLN A 154 -7.32 0.71 8.83
CA GLN A 154 -7.49 -0.74 8.80
C GLN A 154 -8.95 -1.15 9.11
N VAL A 155 -9.54 -0.56 10.16
CA VAL A 155 -10.95 -0.82 10.49
C VAL A 155 -11.87 -0.34 9.38
N LEU A 156 -11.62 0.83 8.79
CA LEU A 156 -12.41 1.34 7.66
C LEU A 156 -12.31 0.43 6.43
N GLN A 157 -11.11 -0.05 6.10
CA GLN A 157 -10.88 -1.00 5.00
C GLN A 157 -11.68 -2.28 5.23
N LEU A 158 -11.57 -2.89 6.40
CA LEU A 158 -12.27 -4.13 6.72
C LEU A 158 -13.81 -3.95 6.74
N VAL A 159 -14.31 -2.79 7.18
CA VAL A 159 -15.74 -2.44 7.04
C VAL A 159 -16.11 -2.37 5.56
N GLY A 160 -15.27 -1.77 4.74
CA GLY A 160 -15.47 -1.67 3.29
C GLY A 160 -15.48 -3.04 2.60
N GLU A 161 -14.65 -3.96 3.06
CA GLU A 161 -14.59 -5.37 2.62
C GLU A 161 -15.79 -6.21 3.12
N GLY A 162 -16.74 -5.60 3.85
CA GLY A 162 -17.97 -6.26 4.31
C GLY A 162 -17.84 -7.02 5.63
N ASN A 163 -16.75 -6.87 6.36
CA ASN A 163 -16.53 -7.58 7.61
C ASN A 163 -17.40 -7.02 8.74
N SER A 164 -17.96 -7.91 9.57
CA SER A 164 -18.61 -7.52 10.81
C SER A 164 -17.60 -7.05 11.86
N THR A 165 -18.06 -6.32 12.88
CA THR A 165 -17.15 -5.88 13.97
C THR A 165 -16.50 -7.05 14.71
N LYS A 166 -17.14 -8.21 14.76
CA LYS A 166 -16.55 -9.43 15.33
C LYS A 166 -15.41 -9.96 14.46
N ASP A 167 -15.62 -10.02 13.14
CA ASP A 167 -14.61 -10.48 12.18
C ASP A 167 -13.40 -9.55 12.19
N ILE A 168 -13.65 -8.22 12.21
CA ILE A 168 -12.63 -7.20 12.36
C ILE A 168 -11.80 -7.41 13.63
N ALA A 169 -12.46 -7.70 14.76
CA ALA A 169 -11.77 -7.96 16.01
C ALA A 169 -10.85 -9.19 15.93
N ILE A 170 -11.32 -10.27 15.31
CA ILE A 170 -10.55 -11.50 15.09
C ILE A 170 -9.34 -11.23 14.20
N GLN A 171 -9.56 -10.62 13.03
CA GLN A 171 -8.51 -10.36 12.03
C GLN A 171 -7.42 -9.41 12.57
N LEU A 172 -7.81 -8.45 13.41
CA LEU A 172 -6.91 -7.48 13.97
C LEU A 172 -6.30 -7.91 15.33
N GLY A 173 -6.67 -9.08 15.86
CA GLY A 173 -6.19 -9.61 17.14
C GLY A 173 -6.54 -8.71 18.34
N ILE A 174 -7.75 -8.09 18.33
CA ILE A 174 -8.23 -7.18 19.39
C ILE A 174 -9.58 -7.63 19.94
N SER A 175 -10.00 -7.05 21.07
CA SER A 175 -11.35 -7.30 21.58
C SER A 175 -12.43 -6.65 20.68
N VAL A 176 -13.64 -7.23 20.65
CA VAL A 176 -14.80 -6.64 19.95
C VAL A 176 -15.05 -5.21 20.42
N LYS A 177 -14.97 -4.96 21.72
CA LYS A 177 -15.13 -3.61 22.31
C LYS A 177 -14.08 -2.63 21.79
N THR A 178 -12.85 -3.09 21.55
CA THR A 178 -11.78 -2.26 20.96
C THR A 178 -12.08 -1.94 19.51
N ALA A 179 -12.55 -2.92 18.73
CA ALA A 179 -12.96 -2.72 17.33
C ALA A 179 -14.14 -1.73 17.23
N GLU A 180 -15.14 -1.86 18.09
CA GLU A 180 -16.26 -0.88 18.21
C GLU A 180 -15.75 0.53 18.51
N SER A 181 -14.79 0.66 19.43
CA SER A 181 -14.20 1.94 19.77
C SER A 181 -13.48 2.60 18.60
N HIS A 182 -12.72 1.81 17.81
CA HIS A 182 -12.07 2.33 16.61
C HIS A 182 -13.11 2.74 15.56
N ARG A 183 -14.15 1.92 15.34
CA ARG A 183 -15.24 2.24 14.42
C ARG A 183 -15.96 3.51 14.81
N ALA A 184 -16.30 3.69 16.08
CA ALA A 184 -16.95 4.90 16.59
C ALA A 184 -16.07 6.15 16.42
N ARG A 185 -14.76 6.03 16.63
CA ARG A 185 -13.80 7.13 16.45
C ARG A 185 -13.68 7.54 14.98
N LEU A 186 -13.53 6.57 14.06
CA LEU A 186 -13.44 6.88 12.64
C LEU A 186 -14.72 7.52 12.11
N MET A 187 -15.90 7.02 12.51
CA MET A 187 -17.19 7.61 12.14
C MET A 187 -17.30 9.07 12.59
N ARG A 188 -16.90 9.36 13.82
CA ARG A 188 -16.88 10.74 14.37
C ARG A 188 -15.88 11.63 13.63
N LYS A 189 -14.66 11.13 13.32
CA LYS A 189 -13.64 11.91 12.61
C LYS A 189 -14.04 12.25 11.17
N LEU A 190 -14.80 11.37 10.53
CA LEU A 190 -15.27 11.55 9.15
C LEU A 190 -16.62 12.22 9.07
N ASP A 191 -17.30 12.44 10.22
CA ASP A 191 -18.69 12.88 10.28
C ASP A 191 -19.63 12.00 9.44
N ILE A 192 -19.43 10.68 9.54
CA ILE A 192 -20.21 9.67 8.82
C ILE A 192 -20.89 8.75 9.83
N HIS A 193 -22.22 8.60 9.71
CA HIS A 193 -23.03 7.85 10.66
C HIS A 193 -23.60 6.54 10.11
N GLU A 194 -23.44 6.30 8.80
CA GLU A 194 -23.97 5.11 8.11
C GLU A 194 -22.86 4.26 7.50
N THR A 195 -22.99 2.93 7.62
CA THR A 195 -22.02 1.98 7.06
C THR A 195 -21.88 2.12 5.54
N ALA A 196 -22.99 2.31 4.80
CA ALA A 196 -22.95 2.51 3.36
C ALA A 196 -22.11 3.74 2.94
N SER A 197 -22.17 4.81 3.76
CA SER A 197 -21.36 6.01 3.53
C SER A 197 -19.89 5.78 3.85
N LEU A 198 -19.57 4.92 4.83
CA LEU A 198 -18.20 4.48 5.10
C LEU A 198 -17.62 3.68 3.93
N VAL A 199 -18.40 2.75 3.36
CA VAL A 199 -17.99 1.98 2.18
C VAL A 199 -17.69 2.91 1.01
N ARG A 200 -18.59 3.84 0.69
CA ARG A 200 -18.36 4.85 -0.37
C ARG A 200 -17.12 5.70 -0.10
N TYR A 201 -16.86 6.05 1.15
CA TYR A 201 -15.66 6.78 1.53
C TYR A 201 -14.41 5.93 1.31
N ALA A 202 -14.43 4.64 1.72
CA ALA A 202 -13.32 3.72 1.52
C ALA A 202 -12.98 3.52 0.04
N ILE A 203 -14.00 3.36 -0.83
CA ILE A 203 -13.82 3.30 -2.29
C ILE A 203 -13.18 4.58 -2.82
N ARG A 204 -13.73 5.76 -2.48
CA ARG A 204 -13.17 7.05 -2.92
C ARG A 204 -11.73 7.29 -2.44
N ARG A 205 -11.36 6.69 -1.32
CA ARG A 205 -9.99 6.73 -0.80
C ARG A 205 -9.12 5.58 -1.29
N GLY A 206 -9.62 4.72 -2.22
CA GLY A 206 -8.93 3.56 -2.78
C GLY A 206 -8.42 2.56 -1.75
N LEU A 207 -9.05 2.53 -0.59
CA LEU A 207 -8.78 1.50 0.41
C LEU A 207 -9.31 0.14 -0.03
N ILE A 208 -10.37 0.15 -0.84
CA ILE A 208 -11.01 -1.01 -1.44
C ILE A 208 -11.43 -0.69 -2.89
N GLN A 209 -11.58 -1.72 -3.70
CA GLN A 209 -12.20 -1.63 -5.04
C GLN A 209 -13.73 -1.65 -4.94
N ALA A 210 -14.41 -1.09 -5.96
CA ALA A 210 -15.87 -1.09 -6.05
C ALA A 210 -16.40 -2.43 -6.57
#